data_ffc4f4310b6bec56dc7cb1e2d9744f4b
#
_entry.id   ffc4f4310b6bec56dc7cb1e2d9744f4b
#
_cell.length_a   1.000
_cell.length_b   1.000
_cell.length_c   1.000
_cell.angle_alpha   90.00
_cell.angle_beta   90.00
_cell.angle_gamma   90.00
#
_symmetry.space_group_name_H-M   'P 1'
#
loop_
_entity.id
_entity.type
_entity.pdbx_description
1 polymer ?
#
loop_
_entity_poly.entity_id
_entity_poly.type
_entity_poly.pdbx_seq_one_letter_code
_entity_poly.pdbx_strand_id
1 'polypeptide(L)'
;MAEELTQTTQSITPSTGVVLLAFGKPQYYWATYNLVFSIRKHNPNVRITVLFEDTGKALSHCPEIVDYVENIGIIDAEDIYTNKKLDPGKVKINLYKYLPYDCNLYLDVDAIALKDIQPMIDELAQSGKQYISHCVGYHTIDKGRDFKEMQWAWADKMWAHFNLLESYVMPAINSSMQWIVKGSQTEAIYRTAKDLYFNNPIPIKELRMKWGGGQPDELYMNVALAIHGIDPALKTYTRNDGSEGGMIHFSMQRGLSFEKIVQNYYLQSYYGGAGFTPRFYIDWLDRMLNADFKAIGKRHIYLISRIAENKYADGKR
;
A
#
# COMPACT_ATOMS: atom_id res chain seq x y z
N MET A 1 2.36 59.20 -7.10
CA MET A 1 3.20 58.01 -7.37
C MET A 1 2.70 56.93 -6.42
N ALA A 2 1.95 55.96 -6.93
CA ALA A 2 1.47 54.81 -6.18
C ALA A 2 2.51 53.69 -6.37
N GLU A 3 3.17 53.27 -5.28
CA GLU A 3 4.03 52.10 -5.28
C GLU A 3 3.15 50.86 -5.33
N GLU A 4 3.17 50.16 -6.46
CA GLU A 4 2.62 48.80 -6.59
C GLU A 4 3.47 47.84 -5.75
N LEU A 5 2.92 47.45 -4.59
CA LEU A 5 3.41 46.32 -3.80
C LEU A 5 3.15 45.02 -4.57
N THR A 6 4.14 44.63 -5.36
CA THR A 6 4.19 43.27 -5.96
C THR A 6 4.37 42.26 -4.82
N GLN A 7 3.27 41.70 -4.35
CA GLN A 7 3.33 40.51 -3.47
C GLN A 7 3.86 39.34 -4.30
N THR A 8 5.13 39.02 -4.07
CA THR A 8 5.73 37.78 -4.54
C THR A 8 5.10 36.63 -3.76
N THR A 9 4.09 35.99 -4.32
CA THR A 9 3.58 34.70 -3.81
C THR A 9 4.69 33.68 -3.97
N GLN A 10 5.44 33.41 -2.91
CA GLN A 10 6.33 32.26 -2.85
C GLN A 10 5.45 31.01 -3.07
N SER A 11 5.68 30.30 -4.16
CA SER A 11 5.07 29.00 -4.41
C SER A 11 5.58 28.03 -3.33
N ILE A 12 4.75 27.75 -2.34
CA ILE A 12 5.06 26.73 -1.33
C ILE A 12 5.02 25.38 -2.05
N THR A 13 6.18 24.76 -2.24
CA THR A 13 6.26 23.42 -2.79
C THR A 13 5.55 22.45 -1.84
N PRO A 14 4.57 21.67 -2.33
CA PRO A 14 3.85 20.72 -1.48
C PRO A 14 4.79 19.74 -0.80
N SER A 15 4.55 19.48 0.48
CA SER A 15 5.32 18.48 1.22
C SER A 15 5.00 17.07 0.70
N THR A 16 6.04 16.26 0.45
CA THR A 16 5.90 14.92 -0.11
C THR A 16 6.67 13.90 0.72
N GLY A 17 6.12 12.70 0.92
CA GLY A 17 6.81 11.64 1.64
C GLY A 17 6.09 10.29 1.60
N VAL A 18 6.79 9.27 2.11
CA VAL A 18 6.30 7.90 2.25
C VAL A 18 5.60 7.74 3.59
N VAL A 19 4.47 7.03 3.60
CA VAL A 19 3.69 6.69 4.79
C VAL A 19 3.55 5.19 4.90
N LEU A 20 3.89 4.64 6.06
CA LEU A 20 3.85 3.21 6.35
C LEU A 20 2.94 2.95 7.56
N LEU A 21 2.19 1.85 7.54
CA LEU A 21 1.36 1.38 8.65
C LEU A 21 1.93 0.08 9.21
N ALA A 22 2.23 0.04 10.51
CA ALA A 22 2.69 -1.17 11.18
C ALA A 22 1.94 -1.40 12.49
N PHE A 23 1.18 -2.47 12.54
CA PHE A 23 0.36 -2.85 13.69
C PHE A 23 0.17 -4.36 13.79
N GLY A 24 -0.25 -4.83 14.95
CA GLY A 24 -0.59 -6.25 15.19
C GLY A 24 0.62 -7.10 15.57
N LYS A 25 1.08 -7.98 14.69
CA LYS A 25 2.11 -8.96 14.99
C LYS A 25 3.52 -8.38 14.85
N PRO A 26 4.53 -8.88 15.62
CA PRO A 26 5.93 -8.43 15.56
C PRO A 26 6.53 -8.41 14.15
N GLN A 27 6.13 -9.36 13.30
CA GLN A 27 6.62 -9.45 11.92
C GLN A 27 6.35 -8.19 11.09
N TYR A 28 5.28 -7.44 11.37
CA TYR A 28 5.00 -6.21 10.67
C TYR A 28 5.93 -5.07 11.06
N TYR A 29 6.41 -5.04 12.31
CA TYR A 29 7.44 -4.08 12.74
C TYR A 29 8.78 -4.37 12.06
N TRP A 30 9.16 -5.65 11.94
CA TRP A 30 10.38 -6.06 11.23
C TRP A 30 10.26 -5.79 9.71
N ALA A 31 9.10 -6.04 9.13
CA ALA A 31 8.82 -5.72 7.72
C ALA A 31 8.97 -4.22 7.46
N THR A 32 8.39 -3.40 8.34
CA THR A 32 8.52 -1.93 8.27
C THR A 32 9.99 -1.50 8.30
N TYR A 33 10.76 -2.05 9.22
CA TYR A 33 12.18 -1.76 9.30
C TYR A 33 12.91 -2.10 7.99
N ASN A 34 12.64 -3.27 7.41
CA ASN A 34 13.27 -3.68 6.14
C ASN A 34 12.90 -2.76 4.98
N LEU A 35 11.64 -2.34 4.89
CA LEU A 35 11.21 -1.41 3.85
C LEU A 35 11.88 -0.05 4.02
N VAL A 36 11.84 0.52 5.21
CA VAL A 36 12.51 1.80 5.54
C VAL A 36 13.98 1.71 5.21
N PHE A 37 14.65 0.66 5.67
CA PHE A 37 16.07 0.45 5.42
C PHE A 37 16.37 0.35 3.92
N SER A 38 15.60 -0.42 3.16
CA SER A 38 15.80 -0.54 1.72
C SER A 38 15.58 0.78 0.96
N ILE A 39 14.65 1.62 1.41
CA ILE A 39 14.46 2.97 0.87
C ILE A 39 15.69 3.82 1.17
N ARG A 40 16.15 3.85 2.43
CA ARG A 40 17.32 4.65 2.85
C ARG A 40 18.61 4.26 2.14
N LYS A 41 18.78 2.97 1.86
CA LYS A 41 19.91 2.46 1.09
C LYS A 41 20.04 3.13 -0.28
N HIS A 42 18.92 3.36 -0.95
CA HIS A 42 18.89 3.92 -2.30
C HIS A 42 18.70 5.44 -2.31
N ASN A 43 17.98 5.98 -1.31
CA ASN A 43 17.73 7.40 -1.18
C ASN A 43 17.66 7.82 0.29
N PRO A 44 18.70 8.47 0.82
CA PRO A 44 18.74 8.93 2.21
C PRO A 44 17.78 10.10 2.49
N ASN A 45 17.30 10.81 1.45
CA ASN A 45 16.57 12.08 1.59
C ASN A 45 15.05 11.95 1.46
N VAL A 46 14.52 10.79 1.07
CA VAL A 46 13.07 10.56 1.03
C VAL A 46 12.49 10.72 2.44
N ARG A 47 11.46 11.54 2.59
CA ARG A 47 10.75 11.68 3.87
C ARG A 47 9.95 10.41 4.14
N ILE A 48 10.05 9.88 5.37
CA ILE A 48 9.33 8.67 5.78
C ILE A 48 8.66 8.93 7.12
N THR A 49 7.35 8.68 7.17
CA THR A 49 6.58 8.61 8.41
C THR A 49 6.09 7.18 8.61
N VAL A 50 6.29 6.65 9.81
CA VAL A 50 5.73 5.35 10.20
C VAL A 50 4.64 5.56 11.24
N LEU A 51 3.50 4.93 11.02
CA LEU A 51 2.35 4.96 11.92
C LEU A 51 2.25 3.61 12.63
N PHE A 52 2.29 3.63 13.97
CA PHE A 52 2.21 2.44 14.81
C PHE A 52 0.92 2.42 15.65
N GLU A 53 0.48 1.23 16.07
CA GLU A 53 -0.57 1.10 17.07
C GLU A 53 -0.06 1.46 18.49
N ASP A 54 1.22 1.20 18.75
CA ASP A 54 1.89 1.41 20.02
C ASP A 54 3.39 1.58 19.78
N THR A 55 3.90 2.76 20.07
CA THR A 55 5.32 3.09 19.87
C THR A 55 6.23 2.27 20.77
N GLY A 56 5.86 2.02 22.03
CA GLY A 56 6.65 1.21 22.96
C GLY A 56 6.82 -0.22 22.47
N LYS A 57 5.72 -0.83 22.00
CA LYS A 57 5.74 -2.15 21.39
C LYS A 57 6.59 -2.17 20.11
N ALA A 58 6.43 -1.20 19.23
CA ALA A 58 7.19 -1.11 17.98
C ALA A 58 8.69 -0.99 18.25
N LEU A 59 9.11 -0.08 19.13
CA LEU A 59 10.50 0.13 19.49
C LEU A 59 11.12 -1.03 20.27
N SER A 60 10.35 -1.81 20.99
CA SER A 60 10.83 -3.06 21.60
C SER A 60 11.28 -4.12 20.57
N HIS A 61 10.70 -4.07 19.36
CA HIS A 61 11.04 -4.97 18.26
C HIS A 61 12.10 -4.40 17.29
N CYS A 62 12.04 -3.10 17.02
CA CYS A 62 12.90 -2.41 16.07
C CYS A 62 13.31 -1.02 16.59
N PRO A 63 14.16 -0.94 17.65
CA PRO A 63 14.53 0.34 18.25
C PRO A 63 15.28 1.25 17.28
N GLU A 64 16.03 0.69 16.35
CA GLU A 64 16.84 1.44 15.40
C GLU A 64 16.01 2.18 14.33
N ILE A 65 14.71 1.92 14.24
CA ILE A 65 13.87 2.55 13.20
C ILE A 65 13.85 4.07 13.33
N VAL A 66 14.03 4.60 14.55
CA VAL A 66 14.05 6.04 14.83
C VAL A 66 15.17 6.78 14.08
N ASP A 67 16.26 6.07 13.74
CA ASP A 67 17.41 6.64 13.04
C ASP A 67 17.16 6.79 11.53
N TYR A 68 16.07 6.18 11.03
CA TYR A 68 15.78 6.07 9.60
C TYR A 68 14.48 6.75 9.16
N VAL A 69 13.71 7.31 10.08
CA VAL A 69 12.44 7.97 9.78
C VAL A 69 12.38 9.38 10.34
N GLU A 70 11.68 10.29 9.66
CA GLU A 70 11.49 11.65 10.15
C GLU A 70 10.45 11.72 11.27
N ASN A 71 9.39 10.91 11.13
CA ASN A 71 8.29 10.96 12.08
C ASN A 71 7.77 9.56 12.42
N ILE A 72 7.36 9.43 13.66
CA ILE A 72 6.61 8.29 14.17
C ILE A 72 5.27 8.83 14.67
N GLY A 73 4.18 8.34 14.10
CA GLY A 73 2.82 8.64 14.53
C GLY A 73 2.17 7.45 15.24
N ILE A 74 1.09 7.72 15.95
CA ILE A 74 0.27 6.71 16.61
C ILE A 74 -1.10 6.70 15.97
N ILE A 75 -1.61 5.49 15.68
CA ILE A 75 -2.95 5.26 15.20
C ILE A 75 -3.85 5.07 16.40
N ASP A 76 -4.98 5.75 16.44
CA ASP A 76 -5.95 5.63 17.51
C ASP A 76 -6.48 4.18 17.61
N ALA A 77 -6.59 3.65 18.82
CA ALA A 77 -7.05 2.28 19.05
C ALA A 77 -8.46 2.03 18.47
N GLU A 78 -9.30 3.06 18.46
CA GLU A 78 -10.63 2.97 17.84
C GLU A 78 -10.59 2.74 16.34
N ASP A 79 -9.53 3.17 15.63
CA ASP A 79 -9.34 2.98 14.19
C ASP A 79 -8.63 1.66 13.86
N ILE A 80 -8.14 0.92 14.87
CA ILE A 80 -7.43 -0.35 14.70
C ILE A 80 -8.33 -1.54 15.02
N TYR A 81 -9.15 -1.43 16.06
CA TYR A 81 -9.89 -2.57 16.60
C TYR A 81 -11.38 -2.48 16.34
N THR A 82 -11.98 -3.62 15.99
CA THR A 82 -13.43 -3.83 15.97
C THR A 82 -13.77 -4.95 16.98
N ASN A 83 -14.55 -4.64 18.02
CA ASN A 83 -14.88 -5.57 19.09
C ASN A 83 -13.62 -6.22 19.73
N LYS A 84 -12.59 -5.43 20.00
CA LYS A 84 -11.28 -5.86 20.54
C LYS A 84 -10.47 -6.79 19.61
N LYS A 85 -10.89 -6.96 18.37
CA LYS A 85 -10.15 -7.73 17.35
C LYS A 85 -9.51 -6.76 16.39
N LEU A 86 -8.27 -7.07 16.00
CA LEU A 86 -7.54 -6.34 14.99
C LEU A 86 -8.30 -6.34 13.66
N ASP A 87 -8.48 -5.17 13.08
CA ASP A 87 -9.21 -4.95 11.84
C ASP A 87 -8.36 -4.15 10.83
N PRO A 88 -7.53 -4.82 10.04
CA PRO A 88 -6.62 -4.17 9.10
C PRO A 88 -7.34 -3.30 8.05
N GLY A 89 -8.52 -3.73 7.58
CA GLY A 89 -9.31 -2.95 6.63
C GLY A 89 -9.76 -1.62 7.22
N LYS A 90 -10.16 -1.62 8.50
CA LYS A 90 -10.55 -0.42 9.22
C LYS A 90 -9.42 0.62 9.29
N VAL A 91 -8.19 0.18 9.56
CA VAL A 91 -7.02 1.07 9.60
C VAL A 91 -6.81 1.75 8.25
N LYS A 92 -6.83 0.99 7.16
CA LYS A 92 -6.63 1.52 5.81
C LYS A 92 -7.76 2.46 5.38
N ILE A 93 -9.00 2.17 5.73
CA ILE A 93 -10.16 3.06 5.48
C ILE A 93 -10.04 4.38 6.24
N ASN A 94 -9.41 4.40 7.42
CA ASN A 94 -9.16 5.61 8.19
C ASN A 94 -7.80 6.27 7.86
N LEU A 95 -7.03 5.76 6.90
CA LEU A 95 -5.67 6.21 6.59
C LEU A 95 -5.60 7.72 6.34
N TYR A 96 -6.58 8.31 5.65
CA TYR A 96 -6.58 9.73 5.31
C TYR A 96 -6.41 10.65 6.53
N LYS A 97 -6.97 10.28 7.67
CA LYS A 97 -6.86 11.00 8.96
C LYS A 97 -5.41 11.17 9.42
N TYR A 98 -4.55 10.23 9.07
CA TYR A 98 -3.17 10.12 9.57
C TYR A 98 -2.11 10.57 8.57
N LEU A 99 -2.50 11.01 7.37
CA LEU A 99 -1.56 11.43 6.34
C LEU A 99 -0.80 12.71 6.77
N PRO A 100 0.55 12.69 6.88
CA PRO A 100 1.31 13.81 7.40
C PRO A 100 1.67 14.86 6.34
N TYR A 101 1.70 14.47 5.06
CA TYR A 101 2.17 15.32 3.97
C TYR A 101 1.02 15.81 3.10
N ASP A 102 1.28 16.83 2.26
CA ASP A 102 0.33 17.22 1.22
C ASP A 102 0.19 16.14 0.17
N CYS A 103 1.31 15.49 -0.20
CA CYS A 103 1.38 14.37 -1.11
C CYS A 103 2.00 13.15 -0.41
N ASN A 104 1.28 12.04 -0.36
CA ASN A 104 1.65 10.86 0.40
C ASN A 104 1.74 9.62 -0.50
N LEU A 105 2.89 8.95 -0.48
CA LEU A 105 3.05 7.61 -1.03
C LEU A 105 2.86 6.59 0.10
N TYR A 106 1.65 6.03 0.22
CA TYR A 106 1.40 4.93 1.12
C TYR A 106 1.91 3.62 0.54
N LEU A 107 2.61 2.83 1.36
CA LEU A 107 3.09 1.49 1.00
C LEU A 107 2.75 0.49 2.10
N ASP A 108 2.29 -0.70 1.70
CA ASP A 108 2.23 -1.84 2.60
C ASP A 108 3.65 -2.23 3.04
N VAL A 109 3.82 -2.54 4.31
CA VAL A 109 5.15 -2.79 4.91
C VAL A 109 5.80 -4.07 4.43
N ASP A 110 5.06 -4.99 3.81
CA ASP A 110 5.58 -6.22 3.25
C ASP A 110 6.13 -6.02 1.82
N ALA A 111 6.86 -4.94 1.61
CA ALA A 111 7.55 -4.58 0.38
C ALA A 111 9.02 -4.24 0.65
N ILE A 112 9.81 -4.16 -0.41
CA ILE A 112 11.21 -3.74 -0.42
C ILE A 112 11.44 -2.80 -1.59
N ALA A 113 12.19 -1.72 -1.38
CA ALA A 113 12.67 -0.87 -2.46
C ALA A 113 13.82 -1.57 -3.20
N LEU A 114 13.73 -1.62 -4.52
CA LEU A 114 14.69 -2.26 -5.42
C LEU A 114 15.74 -1.28 -5.92
N LYS A 115 15.38 -0.02 -5.96
CA LYS A 115 16.17 1.12 -6.43
C LYS A 115 15.65 2.41 -5.81
N ASP A 116 16.27 3.55 -6.16
CA ASP A 116 15.77 4.87 -5.74
C ASP A 116 14.32 5.07 -6.20
N ILE A 117 13.44 5.35 -5.24
CA ILE A 117 12.02 5.57 -5.49
C ILE A 117 11.66 7.04 -5.80
N GLN A 118 12.62 7.96 -5.72
CA GLN A 118 12.36 9.38 -5.97
C GLN A 118 11.82 9.64 -7.38
N PRO A 119 12.37 9.03 -8.47
CA PRO A 119 11.82 9.21 -9.81
C PRO A 119 10.36 8.76 -9.91
N MET A 120 9.96 7.70 -9.20
CA MET A 120 8.57 7.27 -9.12
C MET A 120 7.70 8.30 -8.40
N ILE A 121 8.17 8.85 -7.27
CA ILE A 121 7.46 9.90 -6.54
C ILE A 121 7.26 11.14 -7.42
N ASP A 122 8.31 11.53 -8.15
CA ASP A 122 8.27 12.69 -9.04
C ASP A 122 7.26 12.50 -10.18
N GLU A 123 7.20 11.30 -10.77
CA GLU A 123 6.22 10.97 -11.82
C GLU A 123 4.79 10.97 -11.27
N LEU A 124 4.57 10.40 -10.08
CA LEU A 124 3.27 10.43 -9.42
C LEU A 124 2.82 11.87 -9.16
N ALA A 125 3.70 12.73 -8.67
CA ALA A 125 3.42 14.15 -8.43
C ALA A 125 3.13 14.91 -9.73
N GLN A 126 3.90 14.66 -10.79
CA GLN A 126 3.71 15.30 -12.11
C GLN A 126 2.44 14.85 -12.82
N SER A 127 1.87 13.69 -12.46
CA SER A 127 0.64 13.19 -13.07
C SER A 127 -0.58 14.10 -12.86
N GLY A 128 -0.54 14.95 -11.84
CA GLY A 128 -1.66 15.81 -11.42
C GLY A 128 -2.85 15.07 -10.82
N LYS A 129 -2.81 13.72 -10.76
CA LYS A 129 -3.88 12.91 -10.17
C LYS A 129 -3.87 13.02 -8.64
N GLN A 130 -5.05 13.18 -8.05
CA GLN A 130 -5.20 13.28 -6.60
C GLN A 130 -5.12 11.94 -5.89
N TYR A 131 -5.49 10.84 -6.59
CA TYR A 131 -5.42 9.48 -6.09
C TYR A 131 -4.94 8.54 -7.19
N ILE A 132 -3.94 7.73 -6.88
CA ILE A 132 -3.43 6.67 -7.75
C ILE A 132 -3.24 5.41 -6.92
N SER A 133 -3.61 4.26 -7.48
CA SER A 133 -3.32 2.95 -6.90
C SER A 133 -3.06 1.94 -8.01
N HIS A 134 -2.44 0.82 -7.65
CA HIS A 134 -2.28 -0.28 -8.59
C HIS A 134 -3.66 -0.81 -8.98
N CYS A 135 -4.08 -0.56 -10.22
CA CYS A 135 -5.37 -0.99 -10.73
C CYS A 135 -5.19 -2.23 -11.62
N VAL A 136 -5.79 -3.35 -11.22
CA VAL A 136 -5.70 -4.62 -11.96
C VAL A 136 -6.76 -4.77 -13.05
N GLY A 137 -7.73 -3.86 -13.09
CA GLY A 137 -8.78 -3.86 -14.12
C GLY A 137 -9.96 -2.97 -13.79
N TYR A 138 -10.94 -2.98 -14.68
CA TYR A 138 -12.18 -2.23 -14.54
C TYR A 138 -13.37 -3.14 -14.79
N HIS A 139 -14.41 -2.97 -14.00
CA HIS A 139 -15.65 -3.72 -14.07
C HIS A 139 -16.81 -2.80 -14.36
N THR A 140 -17.74 -3.29 -15.19
CA THR A 140 -19.06 -2.72 -15.42
C THR A 140 -20.10 -3.79 -15.13
N ILE A 141 -21.35 -3.40 -14.88
CA ILE A 141 -22.42 -4.35 -14.59
C ILE A 141 -22.61 -5.38 -15.72
N ASP A 142 -22.46 -4.95 -16.98
CA ASP A 142 -22.62 -5.82 -18.16
C ASP A 142 -21.51 -6.86 -18.27
N LYS A 143 -20.30 -6.52 -17.88
CA LYS A 143 -19.13 -7.41 -17.86
C LYS A 143 -19.06 -8.26 -16.59
N GLY A 144 -19.81 -7.89 -15.56
CA GLY A 144 -19.81 -8.57 -14.26
C GLY A 144 -20.26 -10.03 -14.32
N ARG A 145 -21.01 -10.44 -15.37
CA ARG A 145 -21.42 -11.82 -15.57
C ARG A 145 -20.30 -12.70 -16.11
N ASP A 146 -19.37 -12.15 -16.88
CA ASP A 146 -18.24 -12.87 -17.48
C ASP A 146 -16.98 -12.80 -16.62
N PHE A 147 -16.81 -11.74 -15.85
CA PHE A 147 -15.71 -11.60 -14.88
C PHE A 147 -16.20 -11.98 -13.48
N LYS A 148 -15.96 -13.22 -13.15
CA LYS A 148 -16.41 -13.83 -11.90
C LYS A 148 -15.77 -13.27 -10.65
N GLU A 149 -14.67 -12.49 -10.75
CA GLU A 149 -13.88 -12.07 -9.60
C GLU A 149 -13.40 -10.64 -9.77
N MET A 150 -14.08 -9.71 -9.14
CA MET A 150 -13.53 -8.43 -8.81
C MET A 150 -12.63 -8.62 -7.59
N GLN A 151 -11.35 -8.94 -7.81
CA GLN A 151 -10.31 -9.24 -6.84
C GLN A 151 -10.75 -10.15 -5.65
N TRP A 152 -11.90 -9.87 -5.02
CA TRP A 152 -12.41 -10.58 -3.84
C TRP A 152 -13.93 -10.78 -3.82
N ALA A 153 -14.68 -10.26 -4.78
CA ALA A 153 -16.13 -10.33 -4.82
C ALA A 153 -16.68 -10.41 -6.25
N TRP A 154 -17.92 -10.86 -6.37
CA TRP A 154 -18.66 -10.84 -7.63
C TRP A 154 -19.11 -9.41 -7.95
N ALA A 155 -18.80 -8.90 -9.12
CA ALA A 155 -19.12 -7.53 -9.51
C ALA A 155 -20.61 -7.25 -9.46
N ASP A 156 -21.45 -8.11 -10.06
CA ASP A 156 -22.92 -8.00 -10.06
C ASP A 156 -23.49 -7.92 -8.64
N LYS A 157 -22.97 -8.72 -7.72
CA LYS A 157 -23.37 -8.69 -6.31
C LYS A 157 -22.95 -7.41 -5.61
N MET A 158 -21.77 -6.86 -5.97
CA MET A 158 -21.32 -5.57 -5.46
C MET A 158 -22.23 -4.44 -5.91
N TRP A 159 -22.65 -4.41 -7.20
CA TRP A 159 -23.60 -3.43 -7.71
C TRP A 159 -24.94 -3.50 -6.95
N ALA A 160 -25.48 -4.70 -6.77
CA ALA A 160 -26.73 -4.90 -6.05
C ALA A 160 -26.63 -4.51 -4.56
N HIS A 161 -25.55 -4.92 -3.89
CA HIS A 161 -25.35 -4.66 -2.45
C HIS A 161 -25.25 -3.17 -2.14
N PHE A 162 -24.50 -2.42 -2.96
CA PHE A 162 -24.30 -0.99 -2.76
C PHE A 162 -25.28 -0.12 -3.54
N ASN A 163 -26.26 -0.74 -4.24
CA ASN A 163 -27.25 -0.05 -5.07
C ASN A 163 -26.59 0.95 -6.05
N LEU A 164 -25.58 0.49 -6.75
CA LEU A 164 -24.80 1.32 -7.66
C LEU A 164 -25.55 1.54 -8.99
N LEU A 165 -25.34 2.70 -9.61
CA LEU A 165 -25.84 2.98 -10.95
C LEU A 165 -25.15 2.05 -11.97
N GLU A 166 -25.91 1.57 -12.95
CA GLU A 166 -25.39 0.70 -14.02
C GLU A 166 -24.28 1.36 -14.84
N SER A 167 -24.31 2.69 -14.93
CA SER A 167 -23.29 3.49 -15.64
C SER A 167 -21.95 3.58 -14.94
N TYR A 168 -21.85 3.16 -13.67
CA TYR A 168 -20.58 3.23 -12.95
C TYR A 168 -19.57 2.23 -13.50
N VAL A 169 -18.33 2.69 -13.60
CA VAL A 169 -17.15 1.88 -13.88
C VAL A 169 -16.37 1.73 -12.58
N MET A 170 -16.29 0.51 -12.08
CA MET A 170 -15.63 0.22 -10.81
C MET A 170 -14.20 -0.24 -11.06
N PRO A 171 -13.18 0.49 -10.58
CA PRO A 171 -11.81 0.01 -10.65
C PRO A 171 -11.61 -1.15 -9.67
N ALA A 172 -10.73 -2.08 -10.01
CA ALA A 172 -10.24 -3.11 -9.10
C ALA A 172 -8.83 -2.74 -8.68
N ILE A 173 -8.70 -2.10 -7.52
CA ILE A 173 -7.39 -1.70 -7.01
C ILE A 173 -6.75 -2.78 -6.14
N ASN A 174 -5.42 -2.71 -6.04
CA ASN A 174 -4.64 -3.33 -5.00
C ASN A 174 -4.08 -2.22 -4.10
N SER A 175 -4.50 -2.19 -2.85
CA SER A 175 -4.21 -1.10 -1.91
C SER A 175 -2.78 -1.12 -1.33
N SER A 176 -1.90 -2.00 -1.80
CA SER A 176 -0.53 -2.12 -1.28
C SER A 176 0.36 -0.92 -1.61
N MET A 177 0.00 -0.16 -2.64
CA MET A 177 0.63 1.11 -3.02
C MET A 177 -0.45 2.11 -3.38
N GLN A 178 -0.44 3.27 -2.72
CA GLN A 178 -1.39 4.35 -2.97
C GLN A 178 -0.67 5.70 -2.97
N TRP A 179 -0.88 6.50 -4.02
CA TRP A 179 -0.55 7.91 -4.04
C TRP A 179 -1.78 8.72 -3.66
N ILE A 180 -1.64 9.56 -2.63
CA ILE A 180 -2.75 10.27 -2.02
C ILE A 180 -2.35 11.74 -1.84
N VAL A 181 -2.94 12.63 -2.62
CA VAL A 181 -2.81 14.08 -2.44
C VAL A 181 -3.92 14.55 -1.50
N LYS A 182 -3.57 15.25 -0.42
CA LYS A 182 -4.57 15.79 0.50
C LYS A 182 -5.39 16.89 -0.17
N GLY A 183 -6.70 16.78 -0.10
CA GLY A 183 -7.62 17.73 -0.69
C GLY A 183 -9.06 17.24 -0.64
N SER A 184 -10.00 18.09 -1.02
CA SER A 184 -11.44 17.81 -0.91
C SER A 184 -11.87 16.56 -1.69
N GLN A 185 -11.26 16.27 -2.83
CA GLN A 185 -11.60 15.10 -3.64
C GLN A 185 -11.19 13.79 -2.94
N THR A 186 -9.95 13.68 -2.49
CA THR A 186 -9.46 12.49 -1.78
C THR A 186 -10.13 12.32 -0.43
N GLU A 187 -10.39 13.43 0.28
CA GLU A 187 -11.17 13.40 1.51
C GLU A 187 -12.58 12.84 1.27
N ALA A 188 -13.25 13.27 0.19
CA ALA A 188 -14.57 12.75 -0.17
C ALA A 188 -14.56 11.26 -0.48
N ILE A 189 -13.53 10.76 -1.21
CA ILE A 189 -13.35 9.32 -1.49
C ILE A 189 -13.24 8.53 -0.18
N TYR A 190 -12.31 8.94 0.71
CA TYR A 190 -12.10 8.23 1.98
C TYR A 190 -13.32 8.32 2.91
N ARG A 191 -14.02 9.45 2.93
CA ARG A 191 -15.27 9.59 3.67
C ARG A 191 -16.35 8.64 3.14
N THR A 192 -16.54 8.56 1.83
CA THR A 192 -17.49 7.63 1.22
C THR A 192 -17.12 6.18 1.53
N ALA A 193 -15.84 5.80 1.37
CA ALA A 193 -15.36 4.45 1.70
C ALA A 193 -15.59 4.11 3.18
N LYS A 194 -15.34 5.06 4.09
CA LYS A 194 -15.58 4.93 5.53
C LYS A 194 -17.06 4.77 5.84
N ASP A 195 -17.93 5.59 5.27
CA ASP A 195 -19.37 5.52 5.48
C ASP A 195 -19.92 4.15 5.01
N LEU A 196 -19.48 3.68 3.87
CA LEU A 196 -19.84 2.35 3.36
C LEU A 196 -19.33 1.23 4.28
N TYR A 197 -18.09 1.32 4.73
CA TYR A 197 -17.46 0.32 5.60
C TYR A 197 -18.22 0.12 6.91
N PHE A 198 -18.66 1.20 7.54
CA PHE A 198 -19.33 1.14 8.84
C PHE A 198 -20.84 0.92 8.74
N ASN A 199 -21.49 1.49 7.72
CA ASN A 199 -22.95 1.52 7.62
C ASN A 199 -23.51 0.46 6.65
N ASN A 200 -22.67 -0.05 5.73
CA ASN A 200 -23.08 -1.06 4.76
C ASN A 200 -22.01 -2.17 4.64
N PRO A 201 -21.74 -2.93 5.73
CA PRO A 201 -20.71 -3.95 5.73
C PRO A 201 -21.04 -5.06 4.72
N ILE A 202 -20.00 -5.45 3.96
CA ILE A 202 -20.13 -6.49 2.94
C ILE A 202 -20.45 -7.85 3.61
N PRO A 203 -21.52 -8.54 3.21
CA PRO A 203 -21.81 -9.89 3.67
C PRO A 203 -20.81 -10.87 3.05
N ILE A 204 -19.67 -11.05 3.72
CA ILE A 204 -18.50 -11.76 3.21
C ILE A 204 -18.83 -13.15 2.65
N LYS A 205 -19.73 -13.88 3.29
CA LYS A 205 -20.12 -15.23 2.84
C LYS A 205 -20.87 -15.22 1.51
N GLU A 206 -21.60 -14.14 1.22
CA GLU A 206 -22.48 -14.04 0.05
C GLU A 206 -21.79 -13.40 -1.14
N LEU A 207 -20.87 -12.44 -0.89
CA LEU A 207 -20.22 -11.65 -1.93
C LEU A 207 -18.80 -12.10 -2.23
N ARG A 208 -18.22 -12.97 -1.43
CA ARG A 208 -16.79 -13.23 -1.46
C ARG A 208 -16.45 -14.69 -1.65
N MET A 209 -15.50 -14.95 -2.56
CA MET A 209 -15.14 -16.32 -2.93
C MET A 209 -14.13 -17.01 -2.03
N LYS A 210 -13.15 -16.38 -1.42
CA LYS A 210 -12.15 -17.04 -0.57
C LYS A 210 -11.33 -16.02 0.23
N TRP A 211 -11.83 -15.51 1.32
CA TRP A 211 -11.01 -14.66 2.16
C TRP A 211 -11.05 -15.08 3.64
N GLY A 212 -9.87 -15.08 4.26
CA GLY A 212 -9.69 -15.60 5.60
C GLY A 212 -9.96 -14.66 6.75
N GLY A 213 -10.44 -13.43 6.54
CA GLY A 213 -10.66 -12.53 7.67
C GLY A 213 -11.12 -11.13 7.30
N GLY A 214 -11.82 -10.46 8.19
CA GLY A 214 -12.17 -9.05 8.19
C GLY A 214 -12.92 -8.52 6.97
N GLN A 215 -13.23 -7.25 6.99
CA GLN A 215 -13.76 -6.50 5.84
C GLN A 215 -12.57 -6.00 4.99
N PRO A 216 -12.54 -6.23 3.67
CA PRO A 216 -11.45 -5.78 2.82
C PRO A 216 -11.60 -4.30 2.49
N ASP A 217 -10.59 -3.50 2.79
CA ASP A 217 -10.54 -2.07 2.46
C ASP A 217 -10.68 -1.80 0.96
N GLU A 218 -10.05 -2.62 0.14
CA GLU A 218 -10.01 -2.47 -1.32
C GLU A 218 -11.42 -2.41 -1.95
N LEU A 219 -12.35 -3.25 -1.49
CA LEU A 219 -13.71 -3.26 -2.07
C LEU A 219 -14.48 -1.97 -1.78
N TYR A 220 -14.33 -1.42 -0.59
CA TYR A 220 -14.96 -0.13 -0.24
C TYR A 220 -14.33 1.04 -0.97
N MET A 221 -13.00 1.01 -1.12
CA MET A 221 -12.29 2.00 -1.93
C MET A 221 -12.69 1.92 -3.41
N ASN A 222 -12.84 0.71 -3.98
CA ASN A 222 -13.29 0.52 -5.35
C ASN A 222 -14.67 1.15 -5.58
N VAL A 223 -15.61 0.91 -4.65
CA VAL A 223 -16.96 1.49 -4.72
C VAL A 223 -16.89 3.01 -4.58
N ALA A 224 -16.12 3.53 -3.63
CA ALA A 224 -15.98 4.98 -3.45
C ALA A 224 -15.37 5.65 -4.69
N LEU A 225 -14.34 5.06 -5.29
CA LEU A 225 -13.74 5.56 -6.52
C LEU A 225 -14.74 5.58 -7.68
N ALA A 226 -15.57 4.52 -7.81
CA ALA A 226 -16.63 4.46 -8.83
C ALA A 226 -17.68 5.55 -8.63
N ILE A 227 -18.17 5.76 -7.40
CA ILE A 227 -19.15 6.80 -7.05
C ILE A 227 -18.62 8.21 -7.40
N HIS A 228 -17.34 8.45 -7.16
CA HIS A 228 -16.70 9.74 -7.42
C HIS A 228 -16.15 9.87 -8.85
N GLY A 229 -16.28 8.84 -9.70
CA GLY A 229 -15.79 8.85 -11.09
C GLY A 229 -14.27 8.97 -11.21
N ILE A 230 -13.52 8.44 -10.25
CA ILE A 230 -12.06 8.56 -10.19
C ILE A 230 -11.40 7.35 -10.84
N ASP A 231 -10.55 7.63 -11.82
CA ASP A 231 -9.64 6.65 -12.41
C ASP A 231 -8.32 6.61 -11.62
N PRO A 232 -8.08 5.55 -10.81
CA PRO A 232 -6.87 5.44 -10.00
C PRO A 232 -5.64 4.97 -10.77
N ALA A 233 -5.78 4.58 -12.05
CA ALA A 233 -4.69 4.02 -12.82
C ALA A 233 -3.71 5.10 -13.29
N LEU A 234 -2.42 4.82 -13.13
CA LEU A 234 -1.37 5.46 -13.91
C LEU A 234 -0.79 4.40 -14.83
N LYS A 235 -0.74 4.68 -16.14
CA LYS A 235 -0.38 3.66 -17.17
C LYS A 235 0.93 2.91 -16.86
N THR A 236 1.90 3.60 -16.29
CA THR A 236 3.21 3.05 -15.91
C THR A 236 3.17 2.11 -14.70
N TYR A 237 2.13 2.17 -13.85
CA TYR A 237 2.09 1.42 -12.58
C TYR A 237 0.99 0.36 -12.50
N THR A 238 0.27 0.13 -13.60
CA THR A 238 -0.90 -0.75 -13.61
C THR A 238 -0.71 -2.04 -14.41
N ARG A 239 0.49 -2.29 -14.95
CA ARG A 239 0.70 -3.43 -15.85
C ARG A 239 1.24 -4.65 -15.11
N ASN A 240 0.56 -5.78 -15.32
CA ASN A 240 0.97 -7.11 -14.84
C ASN A 240 1.71 -7.92 -15.93
N ASP A 241 2.04 -7.30 -17.06
CA ASP A 241 2.60 -7.97 -18.24
C ASP A 241 4.12 -8.03 -18.27
N GLY A 242 4.79 -7.63 -17.18
CA GLY A 242 6.26 -7.57 -17.10
C GLY A 242 6.87 -6.28 -17.68
N SER A 243 6.05 -5.32 -18.12
CA SER A 243 6.51 -3.96 -18.44
C SER A 243 6.84 -3.17 -17.16
N GLU A 244 7.55 -2.06 -17.31
CA GLU A 244 7.96 -1.19 -16.20
C GLU A 244 6.79 -0.80 -15.31
N GLY A 245 7.01 -0.76 -13.99
CA GLY A 245 5.97 -0.45 -13.03
C GLY A 245 6.48 -0.01 -11.66
N GLY A 246 5.59 0.59 -10.86
CA GLY A 246 5.90 1.04 -9.51
C GLY A 246 6.21 -0.11 -8.56
N MET A 247 5.31 -1.09 -8.51
CA MET A 247 5.42 -2.25 -7.62
C MET A 247 5.08 -3.54 -8.36
N ILE A 248 5.90 -4.58 -8.16
CA ILE A 248 5.59 -5.95 -8.58
C ILE A 248 5.22 -6.80 -7.38
N HIS A 249 4.13 -7.56 -7.50
CA HIS A 249 3.79 -8.57 -6.54
C HIS A 249 4.53 -9.87 -6.82
N PHE A 250 5.03 -10.50 -5.79
CA PHE A 250 5.84 -11.72 -5.91
C PHE A 250 5.11 -12.85 -6.65
N SER A 251 3.79 -12.96 -6.50
CA SER A 251 2.96 -13.93 -7.23
C SER A 251 2.94 -13.75 -8.76
N MET A 252 3.33 -12.57 -9.24
CA MET A 252 3.31 -12.18 -10.66
C MET A 252 4.66 -12.33 -11.36
N GLN A 253 5.70 -12.79 -10.66
CA GLN A 253 7.08 -12.88 -11.18
C GLN A 253 7.34 -14.06 -12.08
N ARG A 254 6.34 -14.83 -12.47
CA ARG A 254 6.52 -16.03 -13.28
C ARG A 254 7.27 -15.71 -14.58
N GLY A 255 8.50 -16.21 -14.70
CA GLY A 255 9.33 -16.06 -15.89
C GLY A 255 10.20 -14.80 -15.96
N LEU A 256 10.19 -13.93 -14.96
CA LEU A 256 11.11 -12.80 -14.89
C LEU A 256 12.39 -13.17 -14.13
N SER A 257 13.55 -12.80 -14.68
CA SER A 257 14.80 -12.88 -13.93
C SER A 257 14.89 -11.77 -12.88
N PHE A 258 15.73 -11.97 -11.88
CA PHE A 258 15.98 -10.95 -10.84
C PHE A 258 16.41 -9.61 -11.44
N GLU A 259 17.31 -9.65 -12.42
CA GLU A 259 17.85 -8.48 -13.09
C GLU A 259 16.75 -7.68 -13.80
N LYS A 260 15.82 -8.38 -14.48
CA LYS A 260 14.65 -7.74 -15.12
C LYS A 260 13.71 -7.11 -14.10
N ILE A 261 13.53 -7.75 -12.95
CA ILE A 261 12.69 -7.20 -11.89
C ILE A 261 13.27 -5.90 -11.36
N VAL A 262 14.55 -5.89 -10.99
CA VAL A 262 15.23 -4.67 -10.50
C VAL A 262 15.27 -3.57 -11.56
N GLN A 263 15.45 -3.94 -12.82
CA GLN A 263 15.44 -2.97 -13.92
C GLN A 263 14.08 -2.30 -14.09
N ASN A 264 13.01 -3.08 -14.07
CA ASN A 264 11.68 -2.64 -14.49
C ASN A 264 10.81 -2.09 -13.35
N TYR A 265 11.10 -2.42 -12.08
CA TYR A 265 10.25 -2.04 -10.96
C TYR A 265 11.02 -1.27 -9.89
N TYR A 266 10.31 -0.39 -9.18
CA TYR A 266 10.83 0.37 -8.04
C TYR A 266 10.70 -0.39 -6.72
N LEU A 267 9.59 -1.11 -6.58
CA LEU A 267 9.22 -1.80 -5.36
C LEU A 267 8.84 -3.25 -5.66
N GLN A 268 9.06 -4.13 -4.70
CA GLN A 268 8.55 -5.49 -4.72
C GLN A 268 7.82 -5.81 -3.44
N SER A 269 6.55 -6.17 -3.56
CA SER A 269 5.81 -6.79 -2.47
C SER A 269 6.16 -8.27 -2.37
N TYR A 270 6.49 -8.73 -1.17
CA TYR A 270 6.74 -10.14 -0.87
C TYR A 270 5.53 -10.84 -0.24
N TYR A 271 4.36 -10.23 -0.30
CA TYR A 271 3.11 -10.90 0.04
C TYR A 271 2.90 -12.06 -0.94
N GLY A 272 3.15 -13.28 -0.43
CA GLY A 272 3.27 -14.46 -1.26
C GLY A 272 1.94 -15.07 -1.62
N GLY A 273 1.74 -15.32 -2.90
CA GLY A 273 0.81 -16.33 -3.37
C GLY A 273 1.25 -17.74 -2.99
N ALA A 274 0.31 -18.68 -2.91
CA ALA A 274 0.58 -20.09 -2.67
C ALA A 274 1.64 -20.63 -3.66
N GLY A 275 2.74 -21.16 -3.18
CA GLY A 275 3.78 -21.78 -3.99
C GLY A 275 5.22 -21.40 -3.69
N PHE A 276 5.46 -20.55 -2.70
CA PHE A 276 6.80 -20.18 -2.28
C PHE A 276 7.46 -21.25 -1.42
N THR A 277 8.67 -21.69 -1.81
CA THR A 277 9.56 -22.33 -0.87
C THR A 277 10.26 -21.23 -0.05
N PRO A 278 10.34 -21.35 1.29
CA PRO A 278 11.00 -20.38 2.16
C PRO A 278 12.44 -20.10 1.74
N ARG A 279 13.13 -21.13 1.24
CA ARG A 279 14.52 -21.06 0.80
C ARG A 279 14.69 -20.11 -0.39
N PHE A 280 13.83 -20.18 -1.39
CA PHE A 280 13.90 -19.28 -2.54
C PHE A 280 13.67 -17.82 -2.12
N TYR A 281 12.74 -17.59 -1.19
CA TYR A 281 12.44 -16.26 -0.67
C TYR A 281 13.61 -15.70 0.15
N ILE A 282 14.20 -16.51 1.01
CA ILE A 282 15.40 -16.14 1.79
C ILE A 282 16.57 -15.84 0.86
N ASP A 283 16.86 -16.71 -0.10
CA ASP A 283 17.94 -16.55 -1.08
C ASP A 283 17.72 -15.29 -1.93
N TRP A 284 16.48 -14.98 -2.22
CA TRP A 284 16.12 -13.83 -3.01
C TRP A 284 16.23 -12.51 -2.22
N LEU A 285 15.74 -12.45 -0.99
CA LEU A 285 15.97 -11.34 -0.07
C LEU A 285 17.45 -11.16 0.21
N ASP A 286 18.18 -12.25 0.37
CA ASP A 286 19.62 -12.25 0.57
C ASP A 286 20.34 -11.62 -0.63
N ARG A 287 20.00 -11.95 -1.85
CA ARG A 287 20.54 -11.31 -3.07
C ARG A 287 20.21 -9.82 -3.14
N MET A 288 18.97 -9.44 -2.80
CA MET A 288 18.52 -8.05 -2.81
C MET A 288 19.26 -7.17 -1.82
N LEU A 289 19.59 -7.73 -0.67
CA LEU A 289 20.14 -7.01 0.46
C LEU A 289 21.68 -7.20 0.59
N ASN A 290 22.25 -8.24 -0.02
CA ASN A 290 23.59 -8.78 0.28
C ASN A 290 24.79 -7.93 -0.19
N ALA A 291 24.60 -6.92 -1.03
CA ALA A 291 25.73 -6.05 -1.38
C ALA A 291 26.29 -5.31 -0.12
N ASP A 292 25.45 -5.07 0.91
CA ASP A 292 25.80 -4.26 2.07
C ASP A 292 25.56 -4.94 3.44
N PHE A 293 25.06 -6.15 3.50
CA PHE A 293 24.86 -6.86 4.76
C PHE A 293 26.13 -7.10 5.57
N LYS A 294 27.27 -7.18 4.90
CA LYS A 294 28.57 -7.23 5.58
C LYS A 294 28.85 -5.96 6.39
N ALA A 295 28.29 -4.83 5.95
CA ALA A 295 28.45 -3.53 6.62
C ALA A 295 27.46 -3.31 7.77
N ILE A 296 26.26 -3.93 7.70
CA ILE A 296 25.13 -3.68 8.63
C ILE A 296 25.04 -4.75 9.73
N GLY A 297 25.70 -5.87 9.55
CA GLY A 297 25.84 -6.93 10.55
C GLY A 297 24.75 -8.01 10.54
N LYS A 298 25.04 -9.08 11.28
CA LYS A 298 24.25 -10.32 11.38
C LYS A 298 22.78 -10.13 11.83
N ARG A 299 22.44 -9.02 12.47
CA ARG A 299 21.12 -8.75 13.03
C ARG A 299 20.06 -8.54 11.94
N HIS A 300 20.41 -7.90 10.84
CA HIS A 300 19.49 -7.64 9.72
C HIS A 300 19.13 -8.91 8.96
N ILE A 301 20.12 -9.79 8.74
CA ILE A 301 19.90 -11.12 8.16
C ILE A 301 18.95 -11.94 9.05
N TYR A 302 19.09 -11.84 10.37
CA TYR A 302 18.21 -12.49 11.32
C TYR A 302 16.76 -12.01 11.22
N LEU A 303 16.53 -10.70 11.11
CA LEU A 303 15.17 -10.14 10.98
C LEU A 303 14.50 -10.62 9.68
N ILE A 304 15.23 -10.65 8.57
CA ILE A 304 14.73 -11.10 7.27
C ILE A 304 14.41 -12.60 7.30
N SER A 305 15.31 -13.40 7.85
CA SER A 305 15.10 -14.84 8.01
C SER A 305 13.88 -15.13 8.88
N ARG A 306 13.67 -14.38 9.96
CA ARG A 306 12.50 -14.50 10.83
C ARG A 306 11.19 -14.13 10.14
N ILE A 307 11.18 -13.11 9.27
CA ILE A 307 10.00 -12.76 8.48
C ILE A 307 9.65 -13.88 7.52
N ALA A 308 10.65 -14.44 6.83
CA ALA A 308 10.48 -15.55 5.92
C ALA A 308 9.98 -16.81 6.64
N GLU A 309 10.57 -17.17 7.76
CA GLU A 309 10.18 -18.32 8.59
C GLU A 309 8.75 -18.20 9.11
N ASN A 310 8.36 -17.03 9.61
CA ASN A 310 7.02 -16.80 10.12
C ASN A 310 5.94 -16.85 9.02
N LYS A 311 6.21 -16.30 7.85
CA LYS A 311 5.28 -16.42 6.72
C LYS A 311 5.09 -17.86 6.26
N TYR A 312 6.12 -18.68 6.34
CA TYR A 312 6.02 -20.10 6.03
C TYR A 312 5.23 -20.90 7.07
N ALA A 313 5.43 -20.62 8.36
CA ALA A 313 4.68 -21.26 9.42
C ALA A 313 3.17 -20.95 9.32
N ASP A 314 2.82 -19.71 8.96
CA ASP A 314 1.42 -19.29 8.77
C ASP A 314 0.79 -19.87 7.47
N GLY A 315 1.58 -20.22 6.47
CA GLY A 315 1.12 -20.79 5.18
C GLY A 315 0.85 -22.29 5.20
N LYS A 316 1.15 -22.97 6.30
CA LYS A 316 0.87 -24.41 6.51
C LYS A 316 -0.48 -24.69 7.17
N ARG A 317 -1.34 -23.68 7.35
CA ARG A 317 -2.68 -23.87 7.92
C ARG A 317 -3.76 -23.79 6.87
#